data_b27c50f38ee916e09491ef0a16864bc2
#
_entry.id   b27c50f38ee916e09491ef0a16864bc2
#
_cell.length_a   1.000
_cell.length_b   1.000
_cell.length_c   1.000
_cell.angle_alpha   90.00
_cell.angle_beta   90.00
_cell.angle_gamma   90.00
#
_symmetry.space_group_name_H-M   'P 1'
#
loop_
_entity.id
_entity.type
_entity.pdbx_description
1 polymer ?
#
loop_
_entity_poly.entity_id
_entity_poly.type
_entity_poly.pdbx_seq_one_letter_code
_entity_poly.pdbx_strand_id
1 'polypeptide(L)'
;MSMTVSAVKADLYGRDRYDMAAFVFGPEVTMAGVFTQNAFCAAPVHVARAHLAGQPRAWLINTKSANAGTGEIGHQDALDVCAAFATQVGLNADQVLPFSTGVIGERLPLEKIHAALPELATDGHDWASAAQGIMTTDTCPKQAQFT
;
A
#
# COMPACT_ATOMS: atom_id res chain seq x y z
N MET A 1 16.66 -3.64 13.51
CA MET A 1 15.44 -3.01 12.96
C MET A 1 14.46 -4.13 12.65
N SER A 2 13.35 -4.19 13.35
CA SER A 2 12.32 -5.20 13.05
C SER A 2 11.43 -4.67 11.92
N MET A 3 11.23 -5.51 10.91
CA MET A 3 10.35 -5.21 9.78
C MET A 3 9.81 -6.52 9.23
N THR A 4 8.53 -6.56 8.89
CA THR A 4 7.95 -7.65 8.13
C THR A 4 7.62 -7.16 6.73
N VAL A 5 7.74 -8.05 5.75
CA VAL A 5 7.44 -7.79 4.34
C VAL A 5 6.60 -8.94 3.82
N SER A 6 5.45 -8.65 3.29
CA SER A 6 4.52 -9.63 2.75
C SER A 6 3.93 -9.18 1.42
N ALA A 7 3.47 -10.11 0.62
CA ALA A 7 2.75 -9.85 -0.60
C ALA A 7 1.65 -10.90 -0.80
N VAL A 8 0.58 -10.52 -1.48
CA VAL A 8 -0.57 -11.39 -1.73
C VAL A 8 -1.07 -11.24 -3.16
N LYS A 9 -1.73 -12.28 -3.63
CA LYS A 9 -2.47 -12.32 -4.89
C LYS A 9 -3.94 -11.99 -4.59
N ALA A 10 -4.26 -10.70 -4.52
CA ALA A 10 -5.60 -10.21 -4.22
C ALA A 10 -6.56 -10.26 -5.41
N ASP A 11 -6.12 -10.85 -6.53
CA ASP A 11 -6.91 -10.98 -7.76
C ASP A 11 -7.40 -9.65 -8.34
N LEU A 12 -6.62 -8.57 -8.14
CA LEU A 12 -7.00 -7.24 -8.65
C LEU A 12 -7.06 -7.19 -10.17
N TYR A 13 -6.25 -8.02 -10.83
CA TYR A 13 -6.20 -8.12 -12.30
C TYR A 13 -7.01 -9.27 -12.89
N GLY A 14 -7.64 -10.13 -12.08
CA GLY A 14 -8.29 -11.35 -12.56
C GLY A 14 -7.30 -12.38 -13.11
N ARG A 15 -6.08 -12.46 -12.56
CA ARG A 15 -5.04 -13.40 -12.98
C ARG A 15 -4.04 -13.68 -11.85
N ASP A 16 -3.38 -14.83 -11.93
CA ASP A 16 -2.45 -15.33 -10.91
C ASP A 16 -1.14 -14.51 -10.90
N ARG A 17 -1.12 -13.47 -10.08
CA ARG A 17 0.08 -12.65 -9.82
C ARG A 17 -0.01 -11.98 -8.46
N TYR A 18 1.13 -11.65 -7.86
CA TYR A 18 1.16 -10.74 -6.73
C TYR A 18 0.76 -9.33 -7.20
N ASP A 19 -0.16 -8.70 -6.50
CA ASP A 19 -0.72 -7.39 -6.85
C ASP A 19 -0.98 -6.49 -5.64
N MET A 20 -0.70 -6.99 -4.44
CA MET A 20 -0.58 -6.19 -3.22
C MET A 20 0.66 -6.59 -2.44
N ALA A 21 1.21 -5.61 -1.71
CA ALA A 21 2.32 -5.80 -0.78
C ALA A 21 2.14 -4.95 0.47
N ALA A 22 2.70 -5.41 1.59
CA ALA A 22 2.71 -4.66 2.83
C ALA A 22 4.09 -4.73 3.50
N PHE A 23 4.42 -3.63 4.20
CA PHE A 23 5.61 -3.50 5.02
C PHE A 23 5.17 -3.02 6.40
N VAL A 24 5.52 -3.75 7.46
CA VAL A 24 5.23 -3.33 8.83
C VAL A 24 6.57 -3.16 9.56
N PHE A 25 6.74 -2.01 10.16
CA PHE A 25 8.01 -1.57 10.76
C PHE A 25 7.92 -1.54 12.28
N GLY A 26 9.03 -1.84 12.95
CA GLY A 26 9.16 -1.73 14.39
C GLY A 26 9.01 -0.30 14.90
N PRO A 27 8.73 -0.13 16.22
CA PRO A 27 8.49 1.19 16.83
C PRO A 27 9.72 2.11 16.79
N GLU A 28 10.89 1.56 16.54
CA GLU A 28 12.15 2.30 16.44
C GLU A 28 12.36 2.98 15.07
N VAL A 29 11.47 2.72 14.10
CA VAL A 29 11.60 3.27 12.74
C VAL A 29 10.96 4.64 12.66
N THR A 30 11.69 5.61 12.13
CA THR A 30 11.20 6.95 11.79
C THR A 30 11.06 7.07 10.27
N MET A 31 9.93 7.63 9.82
CA MET A 31 9.66 7.82 8.39
C MET A 31 9.68 9.30 8.04
N ALA A 32 10.19 9.59 6.85
CA ALA A 32 10.10 10.90 6.21
C ALA A 32 9.66 10.72 4.77
N GLY A 33 8.96 11.72 4.22
CA GLY A 33 8.44 11.65 2.87
C GLY A 33 8.46 13.00 2.17
N VAL A 34 8.56 12.95 0.84
CA VAL A 34 8.35 14.08 -0.05
C VAL A 34 7.17 13.79 -0.96
N PHE A 35 6.40 14.80 -1.27
CA PHE A 35 5.14 14.65 -1.99
C PHE A 35 5.10 15.60 -3.20
N THR A 36 4.38 15.20 -4.24
CA THR A 36 4.13 16.05 -5.39
C THR A 36 3.42 17.35 -4.99
N GLN A 37 3.73 18.42 -5.71
CA GLN A 37 3.03 19.70 -5.64
C GLN A 37 1.95 19.85 -6.72
N ASN A 38 1.70 18.81 -7.51
CA ASN A 38 0.68 18.81 -8.55
C ASN A 38 -0.71 19.01 -7.91
N ALA A 39 -1.49 19.93 -8.44
CA ALA A 39 -2.87 20.17 -7.99
C ALA A 39 -3.78 18.95 -8.24
N PHE A 40 -3.52 18.17 -9.30
CA PHE A 40 -4.19 16.91 -9.58
C PHE A 40 -3.47 15.76 -8.86
N CYS A 41 -3.54 15.78 -7.55
CA CYS A 41 -2.88 14.82 -6.69
C CYS A 41 -3.82 13.64 -6.39
N ALA A 42 -3.27 12.42 -6.42
CA ALA A 42 -4.04 11.21 -6.14
C ALA A 42 -4.47 11.10 -4.66
N ALA A 43 -5.59 10.48 -4.41
CA ALA A 43 -6.13 10.27 -3.06
C ALA A 43 -5.12 9.65 -2.07
N PRO A 44 -4.37 8.57 -2.41
CA PRO A 44 -3.39 8.01 -1.49
C PRO A 44 -2.27 8.97 -1.12
N VAL A 45 -1.92 9.93 -1.99
CA VAL A 45 -0.90 10.95 -1.66
C VAL A 45 -1.43 11.94 -0.62
N HIS A 46 -2.69 12.35 -0.70
CA HIS A 46 -3.32 13.20 0.31
C HIS A 46 -3.37 12.49 1.67
N VAL A 47 -3.81 11.22 1.70
CA VAL A 47 -3.88 10.42 2.92
C VAL A 47 -2.48 10.19 3.49
N ALA A 48 -1.49 9.78 2.68
CA ALA A 48 -0.13 9.55 3.15
C ALA A 48 0.52 10.82 3.73
N ARG A 49 0.24 11.99 3.12
CA ARG A 49 0.73 13.28 3.65
C ARG A 49 0.14 13.60 5.02
N ALA A 50 -1.15 13.33 5.22
CA ALA A 50 -1.82 13.53 6.51
C ALA A 50 -1.31 12.53 7.56
N HIS A 51 -1.21 11.27 7.20
CA HIS A 51 -0.79 10.20 8.11
C HIS A 51 0.71 10.28 8.49
N LEU A 52 1.54 10.93 7.67
CA LEU A 52 2.98 11.04 7.99
C LEU A 52 3.24 11.73 9.34
N ALA A 53 2.33 12.60 9.82
CA ALA A 53 2.40 13.22 11.13
C ALA A 53 2.07 12.27 12.29
N GLY A 54 1.37 11.16 12.01
CA GLY A 54 0.93 10.15 12.99
C GLY A 54 1.98 9.08 13.36
N GLN A 55 3.24 9.29 13.02
CA GLN A 55 4.31 8.30 13.22
C GLN A 55 3.99 6.97 12.53
N PRO A 56 3.93 6.94 11.20
CA PRO A 56 3.52 5.76 10.46
C PRO A 56 4.45 4.57 10.71
N ARG A 57 3.88 3.39 10.72
CA ARG A 57 4.53 2.13 11.01
C ARG A 57 4.23 1.05 9.98
N ALA A 58 3.41 1.36 8.98
CA ALA A 58 3.11 0.41 7.92
C ALA A 58 2.97 1.11 6.56
N TRP A 59 3.35 0.40 5.52
CA TRP A 59 3.03 0.73 4.12
C TRP A 59 2.09 -0.34 3.58
N LEU A 60 1.03 0.08 2.92
CA LEU A 60 0.14 -0.79 2.19
C LEU A 60 0.12 -0.36 0.73
N ILE A 61 0.48 -1.27 -0.15
CA ILE A 61 0.68 -1.00 -1.57
C ILE A 61 -0.29 -1.86 -2.37
N ASN A 62 -1.05 -1.25 -3.27
CA ASN A 62 -1.83 -1.97 -4.26
C ASN A 62 -1.44 -1.55 -5.68
N THR A 63 -1.58 -2.47 -6.60
CA THR A 63 -1.49 -2.22 -8.04
C THR A 63 -2.88 -2.22 -8.68
N LYS A 64 -2.99 -2.17 -10.01
CA LYS A 64 -4.19 -2.11 -10.83
C LYS A 64 -4.85 -0.72 -10.87
N SER A 65 -5.15 -0.09 -9.76
CA SER A 65 -5.73 1.25 -9.67
C SER A 65 -4.76 2.21 -8.97
N ALA A 66 -4.55 3.39 -9.56
CA ALA A 66 -3.80 4.49 -8.94
C ALA A 66 -4.62 5.27 -7.92
N ASN A 67 -5.93 5.04 -7.86
CA ASN A 67 -6.87 5.82 -7.06
C ASN A 67 -6.67 7.34 -7.24
N ALA A 68 -6.46 7.74 -8.50
CA ALA A 68 -6.25 9.13 -8.91
C ALA A 68 -7.42 9.58 -9.77
N GLY A 69 -7.86 10.84 -9.63
CA GLY A 69 -9.02 11.36 -10.33
C GLY A 69 -10.35 10.76 -9.85
N THR A 70 -10.40 10.21 -8.66
CA THR A 70 -11.54 9.47 -8.07
C THR A 70 -12.35 10.34 -7.09
N GLY A 71 -11.93 11.60 -6.87
CA GLY A 71 -12.64 12.56 -6.01
C GLY A 71 -12.69 12.12 -4.55
N GLU A 72 -13.69 12.63 -3.83
CA GLU A 72 -13.89 12.39 -2.40
C GLU A 72 -14.12 10.90 -2.08
N ILE A 73 -14.79 10.19 -2.99
CA ILE A 73 -15.04 8.75 -2.80
C ILE A 73 -13.74 7.97 -2.79
N GLY A 74 -12.80 8.29 -3.71
CA GLY A 74 -11.49 7.64 -3.72
C GLY A 74 -10.63 8.01 -2.51
N HIS A 75 -10.81 9.23 -1.95
CA HIS A 75 -10.18 9.63 -0.70
C HIS A 75 -10.69 8.76 0.46
N GLN A 76 -12.01 8.57 0.56
CA GLN A 76 -12.61 7.70 1.57
C GLN A 76 -12.16 6.24 1.39
N ASP A 77 -12.11 5.72 0.15
CA ASP A 77 -11.61 4.37 -0.14
C ASP A 77 -10.18 4.17 0.40
N ALA A 78 -9.30 5.16 0.26
CA ALA A 78 -7.94 5.09 0.77
C ALA A 78 -7.89 5.08 2.30
N LEU A 79 -8.73 5.87 2.97
CA LEU A 79 -8.86 5.86 4.44
C LEU A 79 -9.39 4.52 4.94
N ASP A 80 -10.42 3.97 4.30
CA ASP A 80 -11.04 2.70 4.69
C ASP A 80 -10.05 1.53 4.60
N VAL A 81 -9.25 1.49 3.54
CA VAL A 81 -8.21 0.46 3.36
C VAL A 81 -7.11 0.60 4.40
N CYS A 82 -6.69 1.83 4.74
CA CYS A 82 -5.73 2.06 5.82
C CYS A 82 -6.28 1.59 7.18
N ALA A 83 -7.53 1.92 7.50
CA ALA A 83 -8.16 1.53 8.76
C ALA A 83 -8.32 0.01 8.87
N ALA A 84 -8.73 -0.64 7.78
CA ALA A 84 -8.89 -2.09 7.75
C ALA A 84 -7.54 -2.81 7.95
N PHE A 85 -6.49 -2.38 7.24
CA PHE A 85 -5.16 -2.98 7.41
C PHE A 85 -4.57 -2.69 8.79
N ALA A 86 -4.71 -1.47 9.30
CA ALA A 86 -4.27 -1.12 10.66
C ALA A 86 -4.86 -2.07 11.71
N THR A 87 -6.15 -2.40 11.59
CA THR A 87 -6.83 -3.36 12.48
C THR A 87 -6.17 -4.74 12.43
N GLN A 88 -5.78 -5.22 11.25
CA GLN A 88 -5.12 -6.52 11.07
C GLN A 88 -3.74 -6.60 11.74
N VAL A 89 -3.00 -5.49 11.73
CA VAL A 89 -1.62 -5.45 12.25
C VAL A 89 -1.47 -4.77 13.62
N GLY A 90 -2.59 -4.43 14.27
CA GLY A 90 -2.61 -3.85 15.61
C GLY A 90 -2.08 -2.41 15.67
N LEU A 91 -2.33 -1.62 14.63
CA LEU A 91 -1.95 -0.21 14.52
C LEU A 91 -3.19 0.71 14.50
N ASN A 92 -2.96 2.02 14.62
CA ASN A 92 -3.98 3.03 14.32
C ASN A 92 -4.03 3.31 12.80
N ALA A 93 -5.16 3.76 12.30
CA ALA A 93 -5.36 4.03 10.87
C ALA A 93 -4.34 5.03 10.31
N ASP A 94 -4.01 6.08 11.07
CA ASP A 94 -3.02 7.11 10.71
C ASP A 94 -1.56 6.64 10.76
N GLN A 95 -1.33 5.40 11.21
CA GLN A 95 -0.01 4.77 11.16
C GLN A 95 0.21 3.94 9.89
N VAL A 96 -0.75 3.90 8.97
CA VAL A 96 -0.63 3.22 7.68
C VAL A 96 -0.53 4.25 6.55
N LEU A 97 0.51 4.14 5.73
CA LEU A 97 0.67 4.94 4.52
C LEU A 97 0.19 4.12 3.31
N PRO A 98 -0.81 4.62 2.56
CA PRO A 98 -1.29 3.96 1.35
C PRO A 98 -0.43 4.35 0.14
N PHE A 99 -0.17 3.36 -0.72
CA PHE A 99 0.47 3.54 -2.02
C PHE A 99 -0.36 2.81 -3.09
N SER A 100 -0.84 3.53 -4.09
CA SER A 100 -1.64 2.96 -5.16
C SER A 100 -1.02 3.29 -6.50
N THR A 101 -0.94 2.29 -7.37
CA THR A 101 -0.39 2.46 -8.72
C THR A 101 -1.21 1.68 -9.74
N GLY A 102 -1.39 2.25 -10.94
CA GLY A 102 -2.15 1.64 -12.04
C GLY A 102 -3.00 2.64 -12.80
N VAL A 103 -4.22 2.25 -13.11
CA VAL A 103 -5.14 3.04 -13.95
C VAL A 103 -5.64 4.27 -13.18
N ILE A 104 -5.66 5.42 -13.87
CA ILE A 104 -6.23 6.68 -13.38
C ILE A 104 -7.74 6.68 -13.68
N GLY A 105 -8.55 7.22 -12.77
CA GLY A 105 -10.00 7.31 -12.91
C GLY A 105 -10.75 6.05 -12.45
N GLU A 106 -10.06 5.00 -12.05
CA GLU A 106 -10.65 3.80 -11.45
C GLU A 106 -10.57 3.84 -9.93
N ARG A 107 -11.66 3.49 -9.26
CA ARG A 107 -11.70 3.33 -7.81
C ARG A 107 -10.95 2.06 -7.38
N LEU A 108 -10.59 2.01 -6.09
CA LEU A 108 -10.04 0.80 -5.49
C LEU A 108 -11.09 -0.33 -5.49
N PRO A 109 -10.71 -1.56 -5.86
CA PRO A 109 -11.60 -2.73 -5.76
C PRO A 109 -11.65 -3.22 -4.30
N LEU A 110 -12.37 -2.47 -3.44
CA LEU A 110 -12.35 -2.63 -1.98
C LEU A 110 -12.64 -4.05 -1.51
N GLU A 111 -13.62 -4.74 -2.13
CA GLU A 111 -13.98 -6.12 -1.75
C GLU A 111 -12.79 -7.07 -1.86
N LYS A 112 -12.05 -6.98 -2.98
CA LYS A 112 -10.86 -7.81 -3.20
C LYS A 112 -9.71 -7.44 -2.26
N ILE A 113 -9.50 -6.14 -2.06
CA ILE A 113 -8.47 -5.64 -1.15
C ILE A 113 -8.76 -6.15 0.27
N HIS A 114 -9.96 -5.94 0.79
CA HIS A 114 -10.33 -6.35 2.14
C HIS A 114 -10.24 -7.87 2.34
N ALA A 115 -10.62 -8.66 1.35
CA ALA A 115 -10.49 -10.11 1.39
C ALA A 115 -9.02 -10.59 1.50
N ALA A 116 -8.09 -9.83 0.93
CA ALA A 116 -6.66 -10.17 0.91
C ALA A 116 -5.87 -9.67 2.15
N LEU A 117 -6.38 -8.66 2.88
CA LEU A 117 -5.67 -8.07 4.01
C LEU A 117 -5.22 -9.07 5.08
N PRO A 118 -6.01 -10.10 5.47
CA PRO A 118 -5.55 -11.07 6.46
C PRO A 118 -4.29 -11.83 6.06
N GLU A 119 -4.09 -12.06 4.76
CA GLU A 119 -2.88 -12.74 4.26
C GLU A 119 -1.64 -11.82 4.27
N LEU A 120 -1.83 -10.50 4.24
CA LEU A 120 -0.75 -9.51 4.35
C LEU A 120 -0.31 -9.25 5.79
N ALA A 121 -1.12 -9.63 6.78
CA ALA A 121 -0.84 -9.41 8.20
C ALA A 121 0.03 -10.53 8.82
N THR A 122 0.83 -11.20 8.02
CA THR A 122 1.65 -12.33 8.46
C THR A 122 3.09 -11.92 8.77
N ASP A 123 3.74 -12.69 9.62
CA ASP A 123 5.17 -12.57 9.86
C ASP A 123 5.94 -13.08 8.65
N GLY A 124 6.57 -12.19 7.90
CA GLY A 124 7.29 -12.57 6.68
C GLY A 124 8.40 -11.60 6.30
N HIS A 125 9.30 -12.09 5.45
CA HIS A 125 10.37 -11.31 4.84
C HIS A 125 10.45 -11.59 3.33
N ASP A 126 9.30 -11.69 2.67
CA ASP A 126 9.20 -12.07 1.26
C ASP A 126 9.41 -10.86 0.33
N TRP A 127 10.65 -10.42 0.24
CA TRP A 127 11.06 -9.34 -0.65
C TRP A 127 10.82 -9.64 -2.13
N ALA A 128 10.95 -10.92 -2.53
CA ALA A 128 10.80 -11.31 -3.92
C ALA A 128 9.35 -11.17 -4.39
N SER A 129 8.40 -11.66 -3.59
CA SER A 129 6.97 -11.49 -3.89
C SER A 129 6.54 -10.03 -3.77
N ALA A 130 7.07 -9.27 -2.80
CA ALA A 130 6.77 -7.85 -2.66
C ALA A 130 7.25 -7.05 -3.89
N ALA A 131 8.45 -7.32 -4.39
CA ALA A 131 8.95 -6.68 -5.62
C ALA A 131 8.08 -7.00 -6.85
N GLN A 132 7.46 -8.18 -6.90
CA GLN A 132 6.46 -8.50 -7.92
C GLN A 132 5.12 -7.80 -7.68
N GLY A 133 4.70 -7.74 -6.41
CA GLY A 133 3.41 -7.17 -5.99
C GLY A 133 3.25 -5.68 -6.27
N ILE A 134 4.36 -4.94 -6.41
CA ILE A 134 4.35 -3.50 -6.73
C ILE A 134 4.47 -3.20 -8.24
N MET A 135 4.68 -4.21 -9.08
CA MET A 135 4.83 -4.03 -10.53
C MET A 135 3.49 -3.70 -11.19
N THR A 136 3.53 -2.80 -12.19
CA THR A 136 2.41 -2.53 -13.10
C THR A 136 2.78 -2.79 -14.55
N THR A 137 3.57 -1.90 -15.16
CA THR A 137 4.06 -1.97 -16.54
C THR A 137 5.50 -2.46 -16.63
N ASP A 138 6.11 -2.75 -15.50
CA ASP A 138 7.46 -3.30 -15.44
C ASP A 138 7.53 -4.67 -16.13
N THR A 139 8.60 -4.92 -16.86
CA THR A 139 8.85 -6.19 -17.56
C THR A 139 9.57 -7.21 -16.70
N CYS A 140 10.23 -6.76 -15.62
CA CYS A 140 10.91 -7.60 -14.64
C CYS A 140 10.93 -6.94 -13.25
N PRO A 141 10.94 -7.73 -12.17
CA PRO A 141 11.14 -7.19 -10.82
C PRO A 141 12.56 -6.61 -10.69
N LYS A 142 12.68 -5.52 -9.92
CA LYS A 142 13.95 -4.84 -9.68
C LYS A 142 14.26 -4.87 -8.19
N GLN A 143 15.43 -5.39 -7.83
CA GLN A 143 15.90 -5.50 -6.45
C GLN A 143 17.38 -5.13 -6.38
N ALA A 144 17.79 -4.54 -5.28
CA ALA A 144 19.20 -4.32 -4.95
C ALA A 144 19.40 -4.53 -3.44
N GLN A 145 20.50 -5.15 -3.07
CA GLN A 145 20.91 -5.35 -1.68
C GLN A 145 22.35 -4.89 -1.52
N PHE A 146 22.59 -4.14 -0.45
CA PHE A 146 23.91 -3.67 -0.06
C PHE A 146 24.19 -4.18 1.36
N THR A 147 25.42 -4.61 1.59
CA THR A 147 25.94 -5.06 2.89
C THR A 147 27.11 -4.18 3.30
#